data_4de3fdb9fb55ee31183ab15539f01fe4
#
_entry.id   4de3fdb9fb55ee31183ab15539f01fe4
#
_cell.length_a   1.000
_cell.length_b   1.000
_cell.length_c   1.000
_cell.angle_alpha   90.00
_cell.angle_beta   90.00
_cell.angle_gamma   90.00
#
_symmetry.space_group_name_H-M   'P 1'
#
loop_
_entity.id
_entity.type
_entity.pdbx_description
1 polymer ?
#
loop_
_entity_poly.entity_id
_entity_poly.type
_entity_poly.pdbx_seq_one_letter_code
_entity_poly.pdbx_strand_id
1 'polypeptide(L)'
;VVAIYSDFESMLMYRSRLRKDLDDITLSYVSSIKDDSDIAFYDIIGSEAHVIMLYENKLLSKTEVKKILIALEELKGGNISQPDFEPEDIHELIESLVIKKTGIENGGKMHTARSRNDQVALDIRLKIRDDINILLQCLIETISTLLKTAQENTKTIMPLYTHLQQ
;
A
#
# COMPACT_ATOMS: atom_id res chain seq x y z
N VAL A 1 -27.17 -25.04 -6.00
CA VAL A 1 -26.71 -23.66 -5.76
C VAL A 1 -25.59 -23.64 -4.70
N VAL A 2 -25.57 -24.57 -3.75
CA VAL A 2 -24.56 -24.64 -2.67
C VAL A 2 -23.21 -25.21 -3.13
N ALA A 3 -23.18 -26.00 -4.21
CA ALA A 3 -21.96 -26.64 -4.72
C ALA A 3 -21.06 -25.73 -5.55
N ILE A 4 -21.52 -24.52 -5.90
CA ILE A 4 -20.69 -23.51 -6.65
C ILE A 4 -19.82 -22.68 -5.73
N TYR A 5 -20.10 -22.65 -4.43
CA TYR A 5 -19.38 -21.83 -3.45
C TYR A 5 -18.13 -22.48 -2.85
N SER A 6 -17.99 -23.81 -2.93
CA SER A 6 -16.81 -24.51 -2.38
C SER A 6 -15.56 -24.35 -3.24
N ASP A 7 -15.72 -24.08 -4.54
CA ASP A 7 -14.59 -23.90 -5.47
C ASP A 7 -14.12 -22.43 -5.53
N PHE A 8 -14.82 -21.51 -4.83
CA PHE A 8 -14.52 -20.08 -4.86
C PHE A 8 -13.41 -19.67 -3.89
N GLU A 9 -13.07 -20.52 -2.91
CA GLU A 9 -12.02 -20.22 -1.92
C GLU A 9 -10.59 -20.33 -2.46
N SER A 10 -10.41 -20.95 -3.63
CA SER A 10 -9.08 -21.13 -4.25
C SER A 10 -8.83 -20.26 -5.48
N MET A 11 -9.81 -19.50 -5.95
CA MET A 11 -9.68 -18.71 -7.18
C MET A 11 -9.46 -17.24 -6.88
N LEU A 12 -8.35 -16.68 -7.39
CA LEU A 12 -8.07 -15.25 -7.43
C LEU A 12 -9.27 -14.48 -8.00
N MET A 13 -9.76 -13.46 -7.26
CA MET A 13 -11.10 -12.87 -7.43
C MET A 13 -11.44 -12.41 -8.85
N TYR A 14 -10.51 -11.80 -9.58
CA TYR A 14 -10.75 -11.34 -10.95
C TYR A 14 -10.45 -12.37 -12.03
N ARG A 15 -9.79 -13.49 -11.67
CA ARG A 15 -9.48 -14.61 -12.58
C ARG A 15 -10.55 -15.71 -12.60
N SER A 16 -11.60 -15.55 -11.82
CA SER A 16 -12.72 -16.51 -11.75
C SER A 16 -13.33 -16.84 -13.11
N ARG A 17 -13.27 -15.90 -14.08
CA ARG A 17 -13.71 -16.11 -15.46
C ARG A 17 -12.81 -17.04 -16.27
N LEU A 18 -11.52 -17.10 -15.96
CA LEU A 18 -10.55 -17.90 -16.71
C LEU A 18 -10.56 -19.36 -16.27
N ARG A 19 -11.16 -19.68 -15.12
CA ARG A 19 -11.27 -21.04 -14.54
C ARG A 19 -9.94 -21.80 -14.48
N LYS A 20 -8.82 -21.06 -14.44
CA LYS A 20 -7.46 -21.58 -14.36
C LYS A 20 -6.58 -20.61 -13.62
N ASP A 21 -5.77 -21.11 -12.71
CA ASP A 21 -4.69 -20.34 -12.11
C ASP A 21 -3.58 -20.07 -13.13
N LEU A 22 -2.79 -19.02 -12.90
CA LEU A 22 -1.60 -18.79 -13.69
C LEU A 22 -0.55 -19.86 -13.36
N ASP A 23 0.24 -20.26 -14.35
CA ASP A 23 1.43 -21.05 -14.09
C ASP A 23 2.49 -20.21 -13.36
N ASP A 24 3.42 -20.87 -12.66
CA ASP A 24 4.42 -20.23 -11.78
C ASP A 24 5.30 -19.23 -12.54
N ILE A 25 5.59 -19.48 -13.81
CA ILE A 25 6.43 -18.58 -14.63
C ILE A 25 5.64 -17.30 -14.92
N THR A 26 4.41 -17.42 -15.34
CA THR A 26 3.54 -16.26 -15.62
C THR A 26 3.29 -15.47 -14.34
N LEU A 27 3.00 -16.13 -13.22
CA LEU A 27 2.80 -15.47 -11.93
C LEU A 27 4.05 -14.72 -11.49
N SER A 28 5.23 -15.32 -11.60
CA SER A 28 6.50 -14.65 -11.25
C SER A 28 6.81 -13.42 -12.12
N TYR A 29 6.32 -13.41 -13.36
CA TYR A 29 6.50 -12.29 -14.27
C TYR A 29 5.55 -11.13 -13.99
N VAL A 30 4.30 -11.42 -13.62
CA VAL A 30 3.28 -10.38 -13.38
C VAL A 30 3.23 -9.91 -11.93
N SER A 31 3.76 -10.68 -10.98
CA SER A 31 3.68 -10.35 -9.55
C SER A 31 4.57 -9.16 -9.19
N SER A 32 3.97 -8.16 -8.56
CA SER A 32 4.63 -6.99 -8.00
C SER A 32 4.68 -7.00 -6.46
N ILE A 33 4.19 -8.07 -5.82
CA ILE A 33 3.98 -8.16 -4.37
C ILE A 33 5.21 -7.76 -3.53
N LYS A 34 6.42 -8.05 -4.01
CA LYS A 34 7.66 -7.72 -3.30
C LYS A 34 7.96 -6.23 -3.31
N ASP A 35 7.68 -5.58 -4.45
CA ASP A 35 7.94 -4.16 -4.65
C ASP A 35 6.82 -3.31 -4.03
N ASP A 36 5.62 -3.85 -3.94
CA ASP A 36 4.42 -3.16 -3.43
C ASP A 36 4.35 -3.10 -1.90
N SER A 37 5.22 -3.80 -1.18
CA SER A 37 5.18 -3.84 0.30
C SER A 37 5.20 -2.46 0.94
N ASP A 38 5.92 -1.52 0.32
CA ASP A 38 6.08 -0.15 0.79
C ASP A 38 4.81 0.72 0.64
N ILE A 39 3.86 0.31 -0.19
CA ILE A 39 2.60 1.02 -0.40
C ILE A 39 1.42 0.39 0.35
N ALA A 40 1.60 -0.76 1.00
CA ALA A 40 0.56 -1.48 1.73
C ALA A 40 -0.21 -0.61 2.73
N PHE A 41 0.52 0.20 3.51
CA PHE A 41 -0.08 1.11 4.48
C PHE A 41 -0.98 2.15 3.82
N TYR A 42 -0.59 2.68 2.68
CA TYR A 42 -1.34 3.69 1.93
C TYR A 42 -2.56 3.09 1.25
N ASP A 43 -2.47 1.85 0.76
CA ASP A 43 -3.63 1.13 0.24
C ASP A 43 -4.70 0.90 1.30
N ILE A 44 -4.30 0.55 2.53
CA ILE A 44 -5.25 0.41 3.64
C ILE A 44 -5.97 1.74 3.91
N ILE A 45 -5.24 2.86 4.01
CA ILE A 45 -5.82 4.19 4.23
C ILE A 45 -6.75 4.59 3.07
N GLY A 46 -6.30 4.38 1.83
CA GLY A 46 -7.10 4.65 0.63
C GLY A 46 -8.38 3.82 0.60
N SER A 47 -8.30 2.56 1.01
CA SER A 47 -9.45 1.65 1.09
C SER A 47 -10.41 2.02 2.21
N GLU A 48 -9.93 2.47 3.37
CA GLU A 48 -10.79 3.02 4.44
C GLU A 48 -11.60 4.22 3.94
N ALA A 49 -10.93 5.18 3.29
CA ALA A 49 -11.60 6.36 2.73
C ALA A 49 -12.64 5.97 1.67
N HIS A 50 -12.31 5.00 0.79
CA HIS A 50 -13.21 4.51 -0.24
C HIS A 50 -14.46 3.85 0.35
N VAL A 51 -14.29 3.01 1.38
CA VAL A 51 -15.41 2.32 2.06
C VAL A 51 -16.31 3.33 2.78
N ILE A 52 -15.76 4.37 3.38
CA ILE A 52 -16.54 5.47 3.97
C ILE A 52 -17.35 6.19 2.88
N MET A 53 -16.74 6.50 1.75
CA MET A 53 -17.42 7.12 0.60
C MET A 53 -18.58 6.24 0.09
N LEU A 54 -18.37 4.92 -0.01
CA LEU A 54 -19.44 3.99 -0.40
C LEU A 54 -20.63 4.02 0.57
N TYR A 55 -20.36 4.14 1.86
CA TYR A 55 -21.40 4.29 2.88
C TYR A 55 -22.16 5.61 2.75
N GLU A 56 -21.48 6.72 2.59
CA GLU A 56 -22.08 8.04 2.42
C GLU A 56 -23.00 8.09 1.20
N ASN A 57 -22.63 7.37 0.13
CA ASN A 57 -23.44 7.21 -1.07
C ASN A 57 -24.50 6.09 -0.98
N LYS A 58 -24.68 5.47 0.21
CA LYS A 58 -25.69 4.43 0.47
C LYS A 58 -25.50 3.15 -0.35
N LEU A 59 -24.29 2.90 -0.82
CA LEU A 59 -23.91 1.65 -1.52
C LEU A 59 -23.57 0.52 -0.55
N LEU A 60 -23.14 0.87 0.66
CA LEU A 60 -22.89 -0.06 1.76
C LEU A 60 -23.74 0.30 2.97
N SER A 61 -24.17 -0.70 3.72
CA SER A 61 -24.83 -0.52 5.02
C SER A 61 -23.80 -0.22 6.12
N LYS A 62 -24.26 0.40 7.22
CA LYS A 62 -23.44 0.68 8.39
C LYS A 62 -22.75 -0.58 8.97
N THR A 63 -23.43 -1.72 8.89
CA THR A 63 -22.91 -3.00 9.41
C THR A 63 -21.77 -3.51 8.56
N GLU A 64 -21.90 -3.45 7.22
CA GLU A 64 -20.86 -3.86 6.27
C GLU A 64 -19.62 -2.99 6.42
N VAL A 65 -19.78 -1.66 6.41
CA VAL A 65 -18.70 -0.70 6.60
C VAL A 65 -17.94 -0.96 7.90
N LYS A 66 -18.66 -1.14 9.01
CA LYS A 66 -18.03 -1.39 10.31
C LYS A 66 -17.16 -2.65 10.27
N LYS A 67 -17.62 -3.73 9.65
CA LYS A 67 -16.84 -4.98 9.54
C LYS A 67 -15.58 -4.78 8.71
N ILE A 68 -15.70 -4.10 7.55
CA ILE A 68 -14.58 -3.86 6.64
C ILE A 68 -13.54 -2.96 7.31
N LEU A 69 -13.96 -1.85 7.93
CA LEU A 69 -13.04 -0.93 8.60
C LEU A 69 -12.30 -1.57 9.77
N ILE A 70 -12.96 -2.41 10.57
CA ILE A 70 -12.29 -3.15 11.65
C ILE A 70 -11.22 -4.09 11.06
N ALA A 71 -11.52 -4.79 9.97
CA ALA A 71 -10.57 -5.68 9.32
C ALA A 71 -9.36 -4.92 8.76
N LEU A 72 -9.58 -3.75 8.15
CA LEU A 72 -8.51 -2.89 7.63
C LEU A 72 -7.62 -2.34 8.76
N GLU A 73 -8.21 -1.85 9.85
CA GLU A 73 -7.44 -1.37 11.01
C GLU A 73 -6.58 -2.47 11.66
N GLU A 74 -7.06 -3.70 11.70
CA GLU A 74 -6.26 -4.83 12.19
C GLU A 74 -5.08 -5.14 11.27
N LEU A 75 -5.23 -4.99 9.95
CA LEU A 75 -4.14 -5.16 8.99
C LEU A 75 -3.12 -4.02 9.09
N LYS A 76 -3.57 -2.80 9.33
CA LYS A 76 -2.73 -1.62 9.57
C LYS A 76 -1.80 -1.78 10.77
N GLY A 77 -2.23 -2.53 11.79
CA GLY A 77 -1.42 -2.89 12.95
C GLY A 77 -0.28 -3.89 12.68
N GLY A 78 -0.03 -4.28 11.42
CA GLY A 78 1.05 -5.19 11.02
C GLY A 78 0.66 -6.68 11.02
N ASN A 79 -0.61 -7.01 11.16
CA ASN A 79 -1.11 -8.40 11.10
C ASN A 79 -1.34 -8.88 9.66
N ILE A 80 -0.42 -8.53 8.74
CA ILE A 80 -0.45 -9.05 7.37
C ILE A 80 0.16 -10.46 7.40
N SER A 81 -0.68 -11.46 7.56
CA SER A 81 -0.25 -12.86 7.47
C SER A 81 -0.05 -13.27 6.02
N GLN A 82 0.92 -14.16 5.77
CA GLN A 82 1.04 -14.76 4.45
C GLN A 82 -0.26 -15.53 4.11
N PRO A 83 -0.83 -15.31 2.92
CA PRO A 83 -2.00 -16.05 2.46
C PRO A 83 -1.63 -17.48 2.06
N ASP A 84 -2.64 -18.33 1.96
CA ASP A 84 -2.51 -19.70 1.47
C ASP A 84 -2.34 -19.76 -0.07
N PHE A 85 -2.19 -18.63 -0.75
CA PHE A 85 -2.01 -18.48 -2.19
C PHE A 85 -0.96 -17.38 -2.46
N GLU A 86 -0.40 -17.34 -3.67
CA GLU A 86 0.51 -16.28 -4.09
C GLU A 86 -0.26 -15.12 -4.74
N PRO A 87 -0.40 -13.98 -4.05
CA PRO A 87 -1.08 -12.81 -4.59
C PRO A 87 -0.22 -12.16 -5.70
N GLU A 88 -0.89 -11.56 -6.67
CA GLU A 88 -0.23 -10.84 -7.74
C GLU A 88 0.33 -9.49 -7.29
N ASP A 89 -0.45 -8.78 -6.47
CA ASP A 89 -0.10 -7.48 -5.92
C ASP A 89 -0.54 -7.33 -4.46
N ILE A 90 -0.11 -6.26 -3.81
CA ILE A 90 -0.45 -5.96 -2.41
C ILE A 90 -1.95 -5.69 -2.24
N HIS A 91 -2.60 -5.15 -3.26
CA HIS A 91 -4.02 -4.80 -3.21
C HIS A 91 -4.89 -6.06 -3.19
N GLU A 92 -4.53 -7.07 -4.00
CA GLU A 92 -5.19 -8.37 -3.96
C GLU A 92 -5.00 -9.07 -2.62
N LEU A 93 -3.78 -8.98 -2.06
CA LEU A 93 -3.49 -9.51 -0.74
C LEU A 93 -4.39 -8.87 0.33
N ILE A 94 -4.45 -7.55 0.40
CA ILE A 94 -5.25 -6.83 1.39
C ILE A 94 -6.74 -7.16 1.22
N GLU A 95 -7.25 -7.14 -0.01
CA GLU A 95 -8.65 -7.47 -0.30
C GLU A 95 -8.98 -8.89 0.13
N SER A 96 -8.14 -9.88 -0.18
CA SER A 96 -8.33 -11.28 0.22
C SER A 96 -8.34 -11.46 1.73
N LEU A 97 -7.44 -10.76 2.46
CA LEU A 97 -7.40 -10.81 3.92
C LEU A 97 -8.64 -10.18 4.56
N VAL A 98 -9.15 -9.08 3.99
CA VAL A 98 -10.42 -8.47 4.42
C VAL A 98 -11.58 -9.44 4.19
N ILE A 99 -11.64 -10.10 3.03
CA ILE A 99 -12.67 -11.10 2.72
C ILE A 99 -12.57 -12.31 3.67
N LYS A 100 -11.37 -12.82 3.95
CA LYS A 100 -11.15 -13.91 4.90
C LYS A 100 -11.70 -13.59 6.29
N LYS A 101 -11.60 -12.33 6.73
CA LYS A 101 -12.08 -11.85 8.03
C LYS A 101 -13.58 -11.55 8.07
N THR A 102 -14.13 -11.01 7.00
CA THR A 102 -15.49 -10.44 7.00
C THR A 102 -16.50 -11.25 6.21
N GLY A 103 -16.03 -12.25 5.45
CA GLY A 103 -16.79 -13.00 4.46
C GLY A 103 -16.95 -12.27 3.13
N ILE A 104 -17.10 -13.02 2.05
CA ILE A 104 -17.24 -12.49 0.68
C ILE A 104 -18.42 -11.51 0.54
N GLU A 105 -19.50 -11.75 1.25
CA GLU A 105 -20.72 -10.90 1.24
C GLU A 105 -20.46 -9.48 1.74
N ASN A 106 -19.46 -9.28 2.60
CA ASN A 106 -19.09 -7.98 3.13
C ASN A 106 -17.79 -7.48 2.48
N GLY A 107 -16.69 -8.24 2.62
CA GLY A 107 -15.37 -7.86 2.15
C GLY A 107 -15.29 -7.69 0.65
N GLY A 108 -15.94 -8.55 -0.12
CA GLY A 108 -16.01 -8.45 -1.58
C GLY A 108 -16.67 -7.18 -2.13
N LYS A 109 -17.33 -6.40 -1.27
CA LYS A 109 -17.90 -5.09 -1.64
C LYS A 109 -16.92 -3.94 -1.49
N MET A 110 -15.78 -4.16 -0.86
CA MET A 110 -14.79 -3.11 -0.59
C MET A 110 -14.30 -2.43 -1.87
N HIS A 111 -14.17 -3.17 -2.95
CA HIS A 111 -13.67 -2.68 -4.25
C HIS A 111 -14.79 -2.17 -5.19
N THR A 112 -16.04 -2.03 -4.71
CA THR A 112 -17.17 -1.58 -5.52
C THR A 112 -16.89 -0.22 -6.15
N ALA A 113 -17.13 -0.11 -7.47
CA ALA A 113 -16.96 1.12 -8.26
C ALA A 113 -15.53 1.73 -8.21
N ARG A 114 -14.49 0.94 -7.95
CA ARG A 114 -13.09 1.36 -7.91
C ARG A 114 -12.29 0.67 -9.01
N SER A 115 -11.43 1.41 -9.70
CA SER A 115 -10.42 0.85 -10.60
C SER A 115 -9.13 0.55 -9.82
N ARG A 116 -8.44 -0.55 -10.15
CA ARG A 116 -7.10 -0.83 -9.63
C ARG A 116 -6.13 0.31 -9.97
N ASN A 117 -6.27 0.91 -11.14
CA ASN A 117 -5.42 2.03 -11.56
C ASN A 117 -5.58 3.26 -10.66
N ASP A 118 -6.81 3.58 -10.23
CA ASP A 118 -7.08 4.69 -9.31
C ASP A 118 -6.47 4.41 -7.94
N GLN A 119 -6.55 3.16 -7.48
CA GLN A 119 -6.00 2.67 -6.23
C GLN A 119 -4.48 2.84 -6.21
N VAL A 120 -3.78 2.26 -7.17
CA VAL A 120 -2.31 2.35 -7.30
C VAL A 120 -1.85 3.81 -7.40
N ALA A 121 -2.54 4.63 -8.20
CA ALA A 121 -2.18 6.04 -8.36
C ALA A 121 -2.34 6.84 -7.06
N LEU A 122 -3.35 6.54 -6.24
CA LEU A 122 -3.54 7.16 -4.93
C LEU A 122 -2.42 6.77 -3.97
N ASP A 123 -2.11 5.48 -3.88
CA ASP A 123 -1.16 4.94 -2.92
C ASP A 123 0.26 5.46 -3.19
N ILE A 124 0.68 5.46 -4.45
CA ILE A 124 1.95 6.05 -4.86
C ILE A 124 2.02 7.55 -4.50
N ARG A 125 0.94 8.31 -4.73
CA ARG A 125 0.92 9.74 -4.37
C ARG A 125 1.00 9.98 -2.88
N LEU A 126 0.33 9.17 -2.07
CA LEU A 126 0.39 9.26 -0.61
C LEU A 126 1.81 8.95 -0.12
N LYS A 127 2.41 7.86 -0.62
CA LYS A 127 3.79 7.49 -0.30
C LYS A 127 4.78 8.59 -0.69
N ILE A 128 4.73 9.08 -1.93
CA ILE A 128 5.63 10.14 -2.39
C ILE A 128 5.52 11.39 -1.52
N ARG A 129 4.30 11.77 -1.10
CA ARG A 129 4.11 12.93 -0.21
C ARG A 129 4.82 12.75 1.12
N ASP A 130 4.75 11.56 1.70
CA ASP A 130 5.40 11.26 2.97
C ASP A 130 6.93 11.19 2.80
N ASP A 131 7.42 10.58 1.73
CA ASP A 131 8.85 10.53 1.41
C ASP A 131 9.44 11.93 1.19
N ILE A 132 8.70 12.83 0.51
CA ILE A 132 9.09 14.23 0.35
C ILE A 132 9.19 14.94 1.71
N ASN A 133 8.25 14.71 2.62
CA ASN A 133 8.31 15.30 3.96
C ASN A 133 9.54 14.83 4.74
N ILE A 134 9.88 13.54 4.66
CA ILE A 134 11.10 12.99 5.27
C ILE A 134 12.35 13.63 4.64
N LEU A 135 12.40 13.71 3.31
CA LEU A 135 13.52 14.32 2.59
C LEU A 135 13.72 15.79 2.97
N LEU A 136 12.63 16.55 3.06
CA LEU A 136 12.67 17.96 3.50
C LEU A 136 13.22 18.09 4.91
N GLN A 137 12.82 17.21 5.82
CA GLN A 137 13.35 17.20 7.19
C GLN A 137 14.87 16.96 7.20
N CYS A 138 15.35 15.95 6.49
CA CYS A 138 16.78 15.65 6.35
C CYS A 138 17.57 16.84 5.74
N LEU A 139 16.97 17.52 4.76
CA LEU A 139 17.58 18.68 4.12
C LEU A 139 17.72 19.87 5.10
N ILE A 140 16.68 20.14 5.89
CA ILE A 140 16.70 21.18 6.92
C ILE A 140 17.78 20.90 7.97
N GLU A 141 17.88 19.64 8.42
CA GLU A 141 18.92 19.22 9.38
C GLU A 141 20.33 19.38 8.80
N THR A 142 20.53 19.03 7.53
CA THR A 142 21.79 19.22 6.82
C THR A 142 22.17 20.70 6.74
N ILE A 143 21.25 21.56 6.31
CA ILE A 143 21.46 23.02 6.24
C ILE A 143 21.81 23.58 7.62
N SER A 144 21.09 23.18 8.65
CA SER A 144 21.33 23.63 10.03
C SER A 144 22.71 23.23 10.52
N THR A 145 23.15 22.01 10.21
CA THR A 145 24.50 21.52 10.56
C THR A 145 25.59 22.30 9.83
N LEU A 146 25.41 22.56 8.54
CA LEU A 146 26.36 23.35 7.75
C LEU A 146 26.47 24.78 8.28
N LEU A 147 25.36 25.44 8.58
CA LEU A 147 25.32 26.78 9.14
C LEU A 147 26.03 26.84 10.50
N LYS A 148 25.77 25.89 11.39
CA LYS A 148 26.45 25.79 12.68
C LYS A 148 27.94 25.62 12.51
N THR A 149 28.40 24.71 11.66
CA THR A 149 29.81 24.49 11.36
C THR A 149 30.46 25.75 10.79
N ALA A 150 29.81 26.46 9.88
CA ALA A 150 30.30 27.71 9.32
C ALA A 150 30.43 28.82 10.41
N GLN A 151 29.45 28.94 11.30
CA GLN A 151 29.49 29.91 12.40
C GLN A 151 30.65 29.64 13.37
N GLU A 152 30.89 28.36 13.71
CA GLU A 152 31.96 27.95 14.61
C GLU A 152 33.36 28.18 13.98
N ASN A 153 33.45 28.20 12.66
CA ASN A 153 34.72 28.26 11.91
C ASN A 153 34.92 29.57 11.13
N THR A 154 34.21 30.63 11.47
CA THR A 154 34.31 31.93 10.75
C THR A 154 35.72 32.54 10.75
N LYS A 155 36.57 32.18 11.70
CA LYS A 155 37.95 32.66 11.83
C LYS A 155 38.98 31.62 11.46
N THR A 156 38.56 30.43 11.04
CA THR A 156 39.47 29.34 10.68
C THR A 156 40.03 29.59 9.29
N ILE A 157 41.36 29.69 9.21
CA ILE A 157 42.06 29.82 7.93
C ILE A 157 42.32 28.44 7.37
N MET A 158 41.82 28.18 6.16
CA MET A 158 42.04 26.94 5.46
C MET A 158 43.04 27.14 4.32
N PRO A 159 44.15 26.36 4.26
CA PRO A 159 45.04 26.43 3.12
C PRO A 159 44.35 25.89 1.88
N LEU A 160 44.48 26.61 0.78
CA LEU A 160 43.96 26.21 -0.52
C LEU A 160 45.13 25.96 -1.48
N TYR A 161 45.27 24.70 -1.89
CA TYR A 161 46.31 24.32 -2.84
C TYR A 161 45.64 23.86 -4.14
N THR A 162 46.16 24.34 -5.28
CA THR A 162 45.81 23.88 -6.60
C THR A 162 47.08 23.39 -7.31
N HIS A 163 47.06 22.16 -7.79
CA HIS A 163 48.25 21.54 -8.43
C HIS A 163 49.52 21.61 -7.58
N LEU A 164 49.41 21.35 -6.27
CA LEU A 164 50.52 21.46 -5.28
C LEU A 164 51.12 22.87 -5.13
N GLN A 165 50.40 23.90 -5.56
CA GLN A 165 50.79 25.32 -5.42
C GLN A 165 49.79 26.05 -4.52
N GLN A 166 50.31 26.99 -3.71
CA GLN A 166 49.52 27.90 -2.90
C GLN A 166 48.80 28.97 -3.73
#